data_ac0feb3aa30009d08f400998c1d9911d
#
_entry.id   ac0feb3aa30009d08f400998c1d9911d
#
_cell.length_a   1.000
_cell.length_b   1.000
_cell.length_c   1.000
_cell.angle_alpha   90.00
_cell.angle_beta   90.00
_cell.angle_gamma   90.00
#
_symmetry.space_group_name_H-M   'P 1'
#
loop_
_entity.id
_entity.type
_entity.pdbx_description
1 polymer ?
#
loop_
_entity_poly.entity_id
_entity_poly.type
_entity_poly.pdbx_seq_one_letter_code
_entity_poly.pdbx_strand_id
1 'polypeptide(L)'
;MTSVIKFYRGLSSAYNPVTHANGIFFTTDTHKIMLNGSEYGGDSSKKVANVTLNENANGIVITYTDSTTSNLDFAKASSLVDGLMSKEDKAKLDSLDPTASGSYESSLDPTVATVEKLGGIDAGTTVAQLTGKSYDEIFDTLIFPTVNPTFTAPSASISLKSYQNVQEIGANAPTAANFNVSFNAGAITLAGKKQNNRAGAQDMEASKILYSSSKVESLPEKVVAGAMDYYYRAAYAEGPQPKDSKGNNYQTPLVAGSVDSEKTTVTGYRAAYSGLVSTNAITEEVIKGMTKTVSAKKTIEVSGPISEQYICFAAPAGWTVSNIKDSNNFDVTSSYATSTVSVTGLDGQAVDYTVYLSGKMTQPSTYYVNFN
;
A
#
# COMPACT_ATOMS: atom_id res chain seq x y z
N MET A 1 -44.20 20.74 -11.62
CA MET A 1 -45.27 20.13 -12.48
C MET A 1 -44.93 20.40 -13.93
N THR A 2 -44.83 19.34 -14.71
CA THR A 2 -44.53 19.46 -16.16
C THR A 2 -45.82 19.89 -16.83
N SER A 3 -45.87 21.13 -17.36
CA SER A 3 -47.01 21.59 -18.15
C SER A 3 -47.01 20.86 -19.49
N VAL A 4 -47.93 19.93 -19.69
CA VAL A 4 -48.08 19.17 -20.93
C VAL A 4 -49.12 19.88 -21.79
N ILE A 5 -48.72 20.40 -22.95
CA ILE A 5 -49.65 20.89 -23.96
C ILE A 5 -50.28 19.66 -24.62
N LYS A 6 -51.61 19.57 -24.59
CA LYS A 6 -52.36 18.48 -25.21
C LYS A 6 -52.80 18.90 -26.59
N PHE A 7 -52.62 18.04 -27.56
CA PHE A 7 -53.13 18.20 -28.91
C PHE A 7 -54.34 17.29 -29.10
N TYR A 8 -55.42 17.87 -29.60
CA TYR A 8 -56.66 17.16 -29.91
C TYR A 8 -56.96 17.26 -31.40
N ARG A 9 -57.72 16.32 -31.92
CA ARG A 9 -58.20 16.31 -33.31
C ARG A 9 -59.61 15.77 -33.36
N GLY A 10 -60.47 16.43 -34.11
CA GLY A 10 -61.88 16.00 -34.26
C GLY A 10 -62.71 16.95 -35.17
N LEU A 11 -64.01 16.73 -35.23
CA LEU A 11 -64.92 17.63 -35.89
C LEU A 11 -65.03 18.97 -35.15
N SER A 12 -65.30 20.07 -35.84
CA SER A 12 -65.46 21.36 -35.16
C SER A 12 -66.58 21.35 -34.09
N SER A 13 -67.65 20.56 -34.33
CA SER A 13 -68.70 20.35 -33.34
C SER A 13 -68.27 19.62 -32.08
N ALA A 14 -67.15 18.91 -32.07
CA ALA A 14 -66.61 18.23 -30.92
C ALA A 14 -65.72 19.13 -30.04
N TYR A 15 -65.43 20.34 -30.47
CA TYR A 15 -64.63 21.27 -29.69
C TYR A 15 -65.42 21.84 -28.52
N ASN A 16 -64.87 21.73 -27.31
CA ASN A 16 -65.42 22.35 -26.13
C ASN A 16 -64.29 23.09 -25.39
N PRO A 17 -64.38 24.40 -25.25
CA PRO A 17 -63.30 25.19 -24.66
C PRO A 17 -63.01 24.86 -23.18
N VAL A 18 -63.94 24.26 -22.46
CA VAL A 18 -63.78 23.86 -21.07
C VAL A 18 -63.00 22.54 -20.94
N THR A 19 -63.39 21.53 -21.75
CA THR A 19 -62.75 20.21 -21.69
C THR A 19 -61.43 20.17 -22.48
N HIS A 20 -61.19 21.11 -23.39
CA HIS A 20 -59.97 21.26 -24.16
C HIS A 20 -59.16 22.49 -23.71
N ALA A 21 -59.43 22.99 -22.51
CA ALA A 21 -58.64 24.08 -21.91
C ALA A 21 -57.15 23.71 -21.85
N ASN A 22 -56.27 24.65 -22.21
CA ASN A 22 -54.80 24.46 -22.27
C ASN A 22 -54.35 23.40 -23.32
N GLY A 23 -55.20 23.13 -24.34
CA GLY A 23 -54.87 22.25 -25.45
C GLY A 23 -55.13 22.92 -26.80
N ILE A 24 -54.52 22.39 -27.82
CA ILE A 24 -54.70 22.80 -29.20
C ILE A 24 -55.60 21.77 -29.87
N PHE A 25 -56.78 22.20 -30.40
CA PHE A 25 -57.72 21.30 -31.06
C PHE A 25 -57.70 21.59 -32.57
N PHE A 26 -57.43 20.58 -33.37
CA PHE A 26 -57.45 20.62 -34.82
C PHE A 26 -58.78 20.09 -35.36
N THR A 27 -59.55 20.91 -36.04
CA THR A 27 -60.81 20.49 -36.68
C THR A 27 -60.53 19.78 -38.03
N THR A 28 -61.16 18.62 -38.23
CA THR A 28 -60.97 17.81 -39.41
C THR A 28 -61.91 18.20 -40.54
N ASP A 29 -63.02 18.83 -40.20
CA ASP A 29 -64.07 19.25 -41.13
C ASP A 29 -63.85 20.69 -41.64
N THR A 30 -63.40 21.58 -40.74
CA THR A 30 -63.20 22.99 -41.12
C THR A 30 -61.77 23.39 -41.33
N HIS A 31 -60.84 22.44 -40.97
CA HIS A 31 -59.41 22.66 -41.07
C HIS A 31 -58.89 23.86 -40.20
N LYS A 32 -59.56 24.11 -39.10
CA LYS A 32 -59.24 25.19 -38.16
C LYS A 32 -58.54 24.70 -36.91
N ILE A 33 -57.85 25.63 -36.28
CA ILE A 33 -57.25 25.40 -34.95
C ILE A 33 -58.12 26.15 -33.92
N MET A 34 -58.57 25.43 -32.91
CA MET A 34 -59.31 26.00 -31.78
C MET A 34 -58.39 26.03 -30.57
N LEU A 35 -58.25 27.20 -29.98
CA LEU A 35 -57.45 27.41 -28.77
C LEU A 35 -58.16 28.36 -27.81
N ASN A 36 -58.40 27.94 -26.60
CA ASN A 36 -59.02 28.73 -25.52
C ASN A 36 -60.31 29.47 -25.98
N GLY A 37 -61.17 28.79 -26.75
CA GLY A 37 -62.42 29.35 -27.23
C GLY A 37 -62.28 30.20 -28.50
N SER A 38 -61.09 30.51 -28.96
CA SER A 38 -60.82 31.26 -30.18
C SER A 38 -60.53 30.32 -31.33
N GLU A 39 -61.02 30.72 -32.50
CA GLU A 39 -60.88 30.01 -33.77
C GLU A 39 -59.73 30.66 -34.56
N TYR A 40 -58.84 29.85 -35.04
CA TYR A 40 -57.70 30.27 -35.87
C TYR A 40 -57.68 29.47 -37.17
N GLY A 41 -57.51 30.16 -38.28
CA GLY A 41 -57.57 29.56 -39.62
C GLY A 41 -59.01 29.41 -40.10
N GLY A 42 -59.16 29.08 -41.33
CA GLY A 42 -60.48 28.77 -41.90
C GLY A 42 -61.09 29.82 -42.78
N ASP A 43 -60.34 30.65 -43.45
CA ASP A 43 -60.72 31.17 -44.72
C ASP A 43 -60.84 29.95 -45.68
N SER A 44 -61.96 29.77 -46.33
CA SER A 44 -62.23 28.62 -47.17
C SER A 44 -61.24 28.49 -48.34
N SER A 45 -60.43 29.52 -48.56
CA SER A 45 -59.36 29.56 -49.54
C SER A 45 -57.99 29.17 -49.01
N LYS A 46 -57.80 29.09 -47.67
CA LYS A 46 -56.48 28.85 -47.07
C LYS A 46 -56.49 27.53 -46.28
N LYS A 47 -55.64 26.59 -46.68
CA LYS A 47 -55.44 25.37 -45.98
C LYS A 47 -54.13 25.49 -45.16
N VAL A 48 -54.11 24.88 -43.99
CA VAL A 48 -52.86 24.78 -43.19
C VAL A 48 -51.89 23.88 -43.94
N ALA A 49 -50.75 24.40 -44.31
CA ALA A 49 -49.69 23.70 -45.01
C ALA A 49 -48.68 23.14 -44.02
N ASN A 50 -48.36 23.91 -43.00
CA ASN A 50 -47.39 23.48 -41.96
C ASN A 50 -47.65 24.17 -40.59
N VAL A 51 -47.22 23.53 -39.51
CA VAL A 51 -47.24 24.09 -38.17
C VAL A 51 -45.88 23.81 -37.54
N THR A 52 -45.15 24.85 -37.19
CA THR A 52 -43.85 24.78 -36.56
C THR A 52 -43.83 25.55 -35.25
N LEU A 53 -42.88 25.30 -34.39
CA LEU A 53 -42.59 26.20 -33.28
C LEU A 53 -42.03 27.53 -33.83
N ASN A 54 -42.35 28.65 -33.18
CA ASN A 54 -41.69 29.92 -33.51
C ASN A 54 -40.21 29.87 -33.08
N GLU A 55 -39.41 30.81 -33.58
CA GLU A 55 -37.95 30.84 -33.29
C GLU A 55 -37.59 30.84 -31.81
N ASN A 56 -38.48 31.36 -30.97
CA ASN A 56 -38.26 31.40 -29.50
C ASN A 56 -38.90 30.21 -28.76
N ALA A 57 -39.51 29.24 -29.49
CA ALA A 57 -40.23 28.11 -28.93
C ALA A 57 -41.35 28.47 -27.92
N ASN A 58 -41.84 29.70 -27.98
CA ASN A 58 -42.89 30.22 -27.09
C ASN A 58 -44.24 30.41 -27.82
N GLY A 59 -44.42 29.84 -28.99
CA GLY A 59 -45.61 29.88 -29.80
C GLY A 59 -45.50 28.94 -30.99
N ILE A 60 -46.50 28.99 -31.81
CA ILE A 60 -46.51 28.25 -33.08
C ILE A 60 -46.67 29.21 -34.27
N VAL A 61 -46.02 28.86 -35.37
CA VAL A 61 -46.19 29.46 -36.67
C VAL A 61 -47.03 28.53 -37.52
N ILE A 62 -48.18 29.00 -37.92
CA ILE A 62 -49.06 28.31 -38.87
C ILE A 62 -48.80 28.86 -40.28
N THR A 63 -48.29 28.03 -41.13
CA THR A 63 -48.08 28.37 -42.56
C THR A 63 -49.25 27.83 -43.35
N TYR A 64 -49.84 28.67 -44.13
CA TYR A 64 -50.96 28.33 -45.04
C TYR A 64 -50.45 27.98 -46.44
N THR A 65 -51.33 27.36 -47.26
CA THR A 65 -50.97 26.94 -48.58
C THR A 65 -50.72 28.10 -49.55
N ASP A 66 -51.12 29.30 -49.19
CA ASP A 66 -50.84 30.55 -49.95
C ASP A 66 -49.53 31.21 -49.51
N SER A 67 -48.70 30.49 -48.68
CA SER A 67 -47.45 30.95 -48.11
C SER A 67 -47.61 32.11 -47.09
N THR A 68 -48.82 32.45 -46.69
CA THR A 68 -49.02 33.37 -45.56
C THR A 68 -48.80 32.64 -44.24
N THR A 69 -48.42 33.35 -43.20
CA THR A 69 -48.23 32.81 -41.89
C THR A 69 -49.07 33.51 -40.81
N SER A 70 -49.51 32.78 -39.85
CA SER A 70 -50.08 33.32 -38.61
C SER A 70 -49.23 32.83 -37.39
N ASN A 71 -48.84 33.75 -36.56
CA ASN A 71 -48.14 33.44 -35.31
C ASN A 71 -49.14 33.38 -34.18
N LEU A 72 -49.04 32.33 -33.37
CA LEU A 72 -49.77 32.18 -32.15
C LEU A 72 -48.77 32.06 -31.03
N ASP A 73 -48.54 33.16 -30.35
CA ASP A 73 -47.62 33.19 -29.22
C ASP A 73 -48.32 32.71 -27.94
N PHE A 74 -47.67 31.83 -27.23
CA PHE A 74 -48.12 31.43 -25.90
C PHE A 74 -47.68 32.52 -24.91
N ALA A 75 -48.60 33.02 -24.16
CA ALA A 75 -48.26 34.01 -23.14
C ALA A 75 -47.23 33.42 -22.17
N LYS A 76 -46.16 34.15 -21.91
CA LYS A 76 -45.21 33.84 -20.83
C LYS A 76 -45.86 34.18 -19.51
N ALA A 77 -45.79 33.29 -18.55
CA ALA A 77 -46.17 33.58 -17.20
C ALA A 77 -45.27 34.73 -16.63
N SER A 78 -45.88 35.63 -15.94
CA SER A 78 -45.15 36.64 -15.12
C SER A 78 -45.77 36.64 -13.72
N SER A 79 -45.19 37.38 -12.81
CA SER A 79 -45.75 37.57 -11.46
C SER A 79 -47.11 38.27 -11.44
N LEU A 80 -47.61 38.80 -12.58
CA LEU A 80 -48.87 39.54 -12.69
C LEU A 80 -49.91 38.87 -13.60
N VAL A 81 -49.49 38.00 -14.52
CA VAL A 81 -50.36 37.41 -15.56
C VAL A 81 -50.08 35.94 -15.73
N ASP A 82 -51.14 35.13 -15.79
CA ASP A 82 -51.05 33.72 -16.13
C ASP A 82 -50.62 33.54 -17.59
N GLY A 83 -49.80 32.53 -17.80
CA GLY A 83 -49.33 32.12 -19.13
C GLY A 83 -49.35 30.61 -19.25
N LEU A 84 -48.21 30.01 -19.66
CA LEU A 84 -48.06 28.54 -19.68
C LEU A 84 -48.04 27.90 -18.30
N MET A 85 -47.87 28.69 -17.27
CA MET A 85 -48.06 28.32 -15.85
C MET A 85 -48.84 29.41 -15.16
N SER A 86 -49.34 29.17 -13.95
CA SER A 86 -50.00 30.21 -13.18
C SER A 86 -49.01 31.31 -12.76
N LYS A 87 -49.52 32.55 -12.54
CA LYS A 87 -48.70 33.66 -12.05
C LYS A 87 -48.14 33.35 -10.64
N GLU A 88 -48.90 32.58 -9.84
CA GLU A 88 -48.47 32.14 -8.54
C GLU A 88 -47.28 31.16 -8.60
N ASP A 89 -47.33 30.20 -9.52
CA ASP A 89 -46.22 29.25 -9.72
C ASP A 89 -45.01 29.96 -10.35
N LYS A 90 -45.24 30.90 -11.28
CA LYS A 90 -44.14 31.73 -11.82
C LYS A 90 -43.48 32.60 -10.74
N ALA A 91 -44.28 33.24 -9.85
CA ALA A 91 -43.74 34.01 -8.74
C ALA A 91 -42.94 33.12 -7.78
N LYS A 92 -43.40 31.89 -7.51
CA LYS A 92 -42.63 30.89 -6.71
C LYS A 92 -41.34 30.50 -7.42
N LEU A 93 -41.43 30.23 -8.72
CA LEU A 93 -40.24 29.85 -9.51
C LEU A 93 -39.20 30.98 -9.56
N ASP A 94 -39.67 32.23 -9.73
CA ASP A 94 -38.80 33.39 -9.76
C ASP A 94 -38.20 33.72 -8.39
N SER A 95 -38.87 33.29 -7.29
CA SER A 95 -38.36 33.43 -5.92
C SER A 95 -37.34 32.35 -5.58
N LEU A 96 -37.27 31.29 -6.38
CA LEU A 96 -36.19 30.29 -6.26
C LEU A 96 -34.92 30.89 -6.84
N ASP A 97 -33.99 31.26 -6.00
CA ASP A 97 -32.66 31.63 -6.44
C ASP A 97 -32.01 30.40 -7.08
N PRO A 98 -31.73 30.38 -8.40
CA PRO A 98 -31.10 29.24 -9.04
C PRO A 98 -29.67 29.00 -8.51
N THR A 99 -29.12 29.97 -7.79
CA THR A 99 -27.82 29.86 -7.12
C THR A 99 -27.96 29.58 -5.63
N ALA A 100 -29.17 29.71 -5.06
CA ALA A 100 -29.43 29.34 -3.68
C ALA A 100 -29.54 27.81 -3.61
N SER A 101 -28.43 27.11 -3.47
CA SER A 101 -28.43 25.89 -2.74
C SER A 101 -29.02 26.21 -1.36
N GLY A 102 -30.23 25.74 -1.07
CA GLY A 102 -30.90 26.06 0.18
C GLY A 102 -29.93 25.85 1.35
N SER A 103 -29.83 26.83 2.21
CA SER A 103 -29.03 26.68 3.41
C SER A 103 -29.79 25.91 4.48
N TYR A 104 -29.06 25.13 5.25
CA TYR A 104 -29.64 24.43 6.38
C TYR A 104 -30.06 25.46 7.45
N GLU A 105 -31.36 25.42 7.75
CA GLU A 105 -31.96 26.20 8.86
C GLU A 105 -32.60 25.19 9.81
N SER A 106 -32.37 25.33 11.08
CA SER A 106 -32.94 24.45 12.11
C SER A 106 -33.68 25.27 13.18
N SER A 107 -34.81 24.76 13.60
CA SER A 107 -35.54 25.27 14.78
C SER A 107 -35.00 24.69 16.09
N LEU A 108 -34.02 23.82 16.07
CA LEU A 108 -33.38 23.27 17.26
C LEU A 108 -32.48 24.30 17.92
N ASP A 109 -32.28 24.13 19.22
CA ASP A 109 -31.33 24.93 19.99
C ASP A 109 -29.94 24.86 19.31
N PRO A 110 -29.28 25.99 19.05
CA PRO A 110 -27.97 26.01 18.42
C PRO A 110 -26.89 25.21 19.12
N THR A 111 -27.08 24.89 20.41
CA THR A 111 -26.13 24.07 21.20
C THR A 111 -26.34 22.59 21.09
N VAL A 112 -27.46 22.12 20.50
CA VAL A 112 -27.68 20.71 20.24
C VAL A 112 -26.60 20.18 19.31
N ALA A 113 -25.96 19.08 19.70
CA ALA A 113 -24.84 18.50 19.00
C ALA A 113 -25.11 17.05 18.59
N THR A 114 -24.40 16.60 17.54
CA THR A 114 -24.42 15.19 17.14
C THR A 114 -23.83 14.31 18.24
N VAL A 115 -24.49 13.21 18.56
CA VAL A 115 -24.06 12.27 19.61
C VAL A 115 -22.90 11.40 19.13
N GLU A 116 -22.91 11.06 17.84
CA GLU A 116 -21.93 10.20 17.21
C GLU A 116 -21.54 10.74 15.83
N LYS A 117 -20.46 10.20 15.27
CA LYS A 117 -20.00 10.59 13.95
C LYS A 117 -20.96 10.09 12.87
N LEU A 118 -21.41 11.01 12.01
CA LEU A 118 -22.28 10.73 10.87
C LEU A 118 -21.54 11.09 9.57
N GLY A 119 -21.07 10.09 8.86
CA GLY A 119 -20.28 10.32 7.65
C GLY A 119 -19.04 11.18 7.96
N GLY A 120 -18.94 12.34 7.34
CA GLY A 120 -17.87 13.33 7.61
C GLY A 120 -18.21 14.35 8.67
N ILE A 121 -19.39 14.30 9.28
CA ILE A 121 -19.79 15.18 10.40
C ILE A 121 -19.33 14.52 11.70
N ASP A 122 -18.43 15.16 12.42
CA ASP A 122 -17.86 14.62 13.65
C ASP A 122 -18.86 14.68 14.81
N ALA A 123 -18.73 13.74 15.76
CA ALA A 123 -19.47 13.80 17.02
C ALA A 123 -19.19 15.14 17.73
N GLY A 124 -20.22 15.72 18.29
CA GLY A 124 -20.14 17.04 18.93
C GLY A 124 -20.33 18.22 17.96
N THR A 125 -20.55 18.00 16.65
CA THR A 125 -20.90 19.08 15.73
C THR A 125 -22.25 19.66 16.09
N THR A 126 -22.31 20.96 16.38
CA THR A 126 -23.54 21.63 16.84
C THR A 126 -24.40 22.09 15.68
N VAL A 127 -25.69 22.32 15.96
CA VAL A 127 -26.66 22.95 15.02
C VAL A 127 -26.10 24.28 14.51
N ALA A 128 -25.54 25.11 15.39
CA ALA A 128 -24.95 26.38 15.01
C ALA A 128 -23.83 26.26 13.97
N GLN A 129 -23.07 25.20 14.01
CA GLN A 129 -21.96 24.95 13.04
C GLN A 129 -22.47 24.49 11.67
N LEU A 130 -23.69 23.99 11.59
CA LEU A 130 -24.34 23.55 10.35
C LEU A 130 -25.24 24.65 9.76
N THR A 131 -25.80 25.52 10.60
CA THR A 131 -26.69 26.60 10.15
C THR A 131 -25.99 27.52 9.18
N GLY A 132 -26.68 27.86 8.09
CA GLY A 132 -26.15 28.69 7.00
C GLY A 132 -25.28 27.97 5.99
N LYS A 133 -24.90 26.69 6.23
CA LYS A 133 -24.26 25.88 5.21
C LYS A 133 -25.28 25.45 4.16
N SER A 134 -24.84 25.36 2.91
CA SER A 134 -25.68 24.83 1.85
C SER A 134 -26.01 23.35 2.08
N TYR A 135 -27.15 22.90 1.60
CA TYR A 135 -27.48 21.47 1.63
C TYR A 135 -26.42 20.62 0.92
N ASP A 136 -25.87 21.13 -0.20
CA ASP A 136 -24.81 20.43 -0.94
C ASP A 136 -23.56 20.23 -0.08
N GLU A 137 -23.12 21.26 0.66
CA GLU A 137 -21.99 21.12 1.60
C GLU A 137 -22.25 20.11 2.71
N ILE A 138 -23.49 20.06 3.24
CA ILE A 138 -23.85 19.12 4.28
C ILE A 138 -23.91 17.71 3.69
N PHE A 139 -24.59 17.52 2.55
CA PHE A 139 -24.72 16.21 1.91
C PHE A 139 -23.36 15.71 1.41
N ASP A 140 -22.53 16.54 0.82
CA ASP A 140 -21.16 16.16 0.43
C ASP A 140 -20.32 15.74 1.62
N THR A 141 -20.49 16.41 2.76
CA THR A 141 -19.81 16.01 3.99
C THR A 141 -20.31 14.69 4.54
N LEU A 142 -21.64 14.46 4.48
CA LEU A 142 -22.26 13.21 4.96
C LEU A 142 -21.95 12.02 4.06
N ILE A 143 -22.13 12.18 2.74
CA ILE A 143 -22.08 11.07 1.77
C ILE A 143 -20.63 10.83 1.29
N PHE A 144 -19.85 11.91 1.12
CA PHE A 144 -18.47 11.90 0.66
C PHE A 144 -17.53 12.50 1.70
N PRO A 145 -17.40 11.86 2.89
CA PRO A 145 -16.49 12.34 3.93
C PRO A 145 -15.06 12.43 3.40
N THR A 146 -14.35 13.45 3.84
CA THR A 146 -12.91 13.53 3.57
C THR A 146 -12.21 12.39 4.30
N VAL A 147 -11.60 11.51 3.54
CA VAL A 147 -10.76 10.42 4.05
C VAL A 147 -9.30 10.80 3.84
N ASN A 148 -8.56 10.82 4.93
CA ASN A 148 -7.13 11.10 4.89
C ASN A 148 -6.34 9.84 4.50
N PRO A 149 -5.24 10.00 3.78
CA PRO A 149 -4.38 8.86 3.47
C PRO A 149 -3.65 8.39 4.73
N THR A 150 -3.37 7.10 4.77
CA THR A 150 -2.49 6.45 5.73
C THR A 150 -1.17 6.07 5.07
N PHE A 151 -0.13 5.87 5.87
CA PHE A 151 1.22 5.70 5.38
C PHE A 151 1.88 4.45 5.94
N THR A 152 2.56 3.72 5.07
CA THR A 152 3.55 2.72 5.46
C THR A 152 4.94 3.28 5.16
N ALA A 153 5.83 3.23 6.13
CA ALA A 153 7.19 3.72 5.97
C ALA A 153 7.98 2.89 4.93
N PRO A 154 8.97 3.49 4.25
CA PRO A 154 9.95 2.74 3.49
C PRO A 154 10.72 1.78 4.39
N SER A 155 11.14 0.66 3.83
CA SER A 155 11.94 -0.34 4.54
C SER A 155 12.98 -0.95 3.60
N ALA A 156 14.04 -1.47 4.20
CA ALA A 156 15.09 -2.21 3.50
C ALA A 156 15.29 -3.56 4.16
N SER A 157 15.79 -4.52 3.41
CA SER A 157 16.19 -5.83 3.95
C SER A 157 17.51 -6.30 3.36
N ILE A 158 18.22 -7.13 4.13
CA ILE A 158 19.44 -7.81 3.72
C ILE A 158 19.41 -9.25 4.22
N SER A 159 19.91 -10.16 3.41
CA SER A 159 20.15 -11.56 3.80
C SER A 159 21.34 -12.13 3.06
N LEU A 160 21.96 -13.16 3.61
CA LEU A 160 23.04 -13.87 2.91
C LEU A 160 22.49 -14.69 1.73
N LYS A 161 23.22 -14.66 0.63
CA LYS A 161 23.00 -15.45 -0.57
C LYS A 161 24.23 -16.27 -0.87
N SER A 162 24.08 -17.60 -0.85
CA SER A 162 25.17 -18.53 -1.19
C SER A 162 26.45 -18.33 -0.35
N TYR A 163 26.29 -17.89 0.89
CA TYR A 163 27.36 -17.70 1.84
C TYR A 163 26.92 -18.17 3.24
N GLN A 164 27.77 -18.92 3.92
CA GLN A 164 27.43 -19.45 5.23
C GLN A 164 27.61 -18.38 6.32
N ASN A 165 26.69 -18.35 7.26
CA ASN A 165 26.74 -17.39 8.38
C ASN A 165 27.77 -17.73 9.45
N VAL A 166 28.42 -18.90 9.34
CA VAL A 166 29.53 -19.32 10.20
C VAL A 166 30.72 -19.62 9.32
N GLN A 167 31.86 -18.99 9.63
CA GLN A 167 33.07 -19.08 8.84
C GLN A 167 34.30 -19.22 9.73
N GLU A 168 35.36 -19.78 9.18
CA GLU A 168 36.64 -19.77 9.85
C GLU A 168 37.29 -18.39 9.80
N ILE A 169 37.89 -17.96 10.90
CA ILE A 169 38.68 -16.73 10.96
C ILE A 169 39.78 -16.78 9.90
N GLY A 170 39.92 -15.71 9.10
CA GLY A 170 40.88 -15.63 7.99
C GLY A 170 40.31 -16.11 6.64
N ALA A 171 39.13 -16.73 6.61
CA ALA A 171 38.44 -16.99 5.36
C ALA A 171 38.08 -15.67 4.64
N ASN A 172 37.84 -15.72 3.34
CA ASN A 172 37.36 -14.54 2.61
C ASN A 172 36.01 -14.10 3.18
N ALA A 173 35.87 -12.84 3.55
CA ALA A 173 34.59 -12.28 3.99
C ALA A 173 33.61 -12.14 2.82
N PRO A 174 32.30 -12.02 3.10
CA PRO A 174 31.32 -11.86 2.04
C PRO A 174 31.51 -10.51 1.33
N THR A 175 31.40 -10.56 0.00
CA THR A 175 31.34 -9.38 -0.87
C THR A 175 29.90 -8.97 -1.11
N ALA A 176 29.68 -7.83 -1.75
CA ALA A 176 28.32 -7.37 -2.11
C ALA A 176 27.51 -8.44 -2.88
N ALA A 177 28.17 -9.27 -3.71
CA ALA A 177 27.52 -10.33 -4.48
C ALA A 177 26.97 -11.48 -3.61
N ASN A 178 27.42 -11.59 -2.36
CA ASN A 178 26.96 -12.62 -1.41
C ASN A 178 25.71 -12.22 -0.64
N PHE A 179 25.10 -11.08 -0.93
CA PHE A 179 23.90 -10.62 -0.25
C PHE A 179 22.73 -10.48 -1.24
N ASN A 180 21.54 -10.84 -0.76
CA ASN A 180 20.28 -10.39 -1.32
C ASN A 180 19.87 -9.13 -0.56
N VAL A 181 19.58 -8.08 -1.29
CA VAL A 181 19.09 -6.83 -0.73
C VAL A 181 17.76 -6.45 -1.38
N SER A 182 16.88 -5.84 -0.64
CA SER A 182 15.64 -5.30 -1.20
C SER A 182 15.28 -3.97 -0.55
N PHE A 183 14.56 -3.17 -1.31
CA PHE A 183 13.95 -1.92 -0.86
C PHE A 183 12.45 -1.97 -1.10
N ASN A 184 11.70 -1.57 -0.09
CA ASN A 184 10.26 -1.34 -0.19
C ASN A 184 10.02 0.16 0.03
N ALA A 185 9.46 0.81 -0.97
CA ALA A 185 9.20 2.25 -0.92
C ALA A 185 8.09 2.65 0.07
N GLY A 186 7.46 1.70 0.74
CA GLY A 186 6.27 1.95 1.54
C GLY A 186 5.05 2.29 0.68
N ALA A 187 4.00 2.77 1.30
CA ALA A 187 2.76 3.06 0.61
C ALA A 187 2.06 4.31 1.15
N ILE A 188 1.38 4.99 0.26
CA ILE A 188 0.30 5.94 0.54
C ILE A 188 -0.99 5.18 0.26
N THR A 189 -1.84 4.99 1.26
CA THR A 189 -3.07 4.22 1.16
C THR A 189 -4.26 5.11 1.47
N LEU A 190 -5.28 5.09 0.63
CA LEU A 190 -6.53 5.82 0.82
C LEU A 190 -7.70 4.84 0.84
N ALA A 191 -8.52 4.86 1.88
CA ALA A 191 -9.65 3.94 2.05
C ALA A 191 -9.27 2.45 1.82
N GLY A 192 -8.12 2.04 2.35
CA GLY A 192 -7.62 0.67 2.23
C GLY A 192 -6.98 0.31 0.89
N LYS A 193 -6.96 1.22 -0.09
CA LYS A 193 -6.35 0.98 -1.40
C LYS A 193 -5.05 1.77 -1.56
N LYS A 194 -3.99 1.08 -1.98
CA LYS A 194 -2.71 1.72 -2.29
C LYS A 194 -2.89 2.69 -3.48
N GLN A 195 -2.52 3.95 -3.25
CA GLN A 195 -2.54 5.01 -4.28
C GLN A 195 -1.16 5.16 -4.91
N ASN A 196 -0.13 5.25 -4.10
CA ASN A 196 1.25 5.47 -4.53
C ASN A 196 2.24 4.81 -3.58
N ASN A 197 3.52 4.82 -3.96
CA ASN A 197 4.61 4.57 -3.04
C ASN A 197 4.77 5.77 -2.10
N ARG A 198 5.23 5.53 -0.86
CA ARG A 198 5.51 6.61 0.11
C ARG A 198 6.81 7.34 -0.22
N ALA A 199 7.87 6.60 -0.57
CA ALA A 199 9.14 7.13 -1.07
C ALA A 199 9.14 7.17 -2.61
N GLY A 200 9.95 8.02 -3.19
CA GLY A 200 10.23 8.02 -4.62
C GLY A 200 11.07 6.81 -5.05
N ALA A 201 11.64 6.89 -6.23
CA ALA A 201 12.48 5.83 -6.78
C ALA A 201 13.71 5.57 -5.89
N GLN A 202 14.11 4.31 -5.81
CA GLN A 202 15.37 3.96 -5.15
C GLN A 202 16.55 4.55 -5.94
N ASP A 203 17.47 5.16 -5.25
CA ASP A 203 18.76 5.57 -5.79
C ASP A 203 19.77 4.42 -5.60
N MET A 204 20.03 3.69 -6.69
CA MET A 204 20.91 2.53 -6.66
C MET A 204 22.38 2.92 -6.49
N GLU A 205 22.80 4.13 -6.89
CA GLU A 205 24.18 4.59 -6.77
C GLU A 205 24.52 4.99 -5.33
N ALA A 206 23.56 5.63 -4.66
CA ALA A 206 23.70 6.02 -3.27
C ALA A 206 23.39 4.87 -2.29
N SER A 207 22.77 3.77 -2.76
CA SER A 207 22.45 2.60 -1.94
C SER A 207 23.68 1.71 -1.79
N LYS A 208 23.95 1.22 -0.57
CA LYS A 208 25.17 0.44 -0.27
C LYS A 208 24.99 -0.56 0.85
N ILE A 209 25.82 -1.59 0.84
CA ILE A 209 25.98 -2.52 1.96
C ILE A 209 27.06 -1.96 2.90
N LEU A 210 26.74 -1.90 4.17
CA LEU A 210 27.57 -1.36 5.22
C LEU A 210 28.01 -2.46 6.17
N TYR A 211 29.20 -2.33 6.71
CA TYR A 211 29.76 -3.25 7.69
C TYR A 211 29.82 -2.63 9.08
N SER A 212 29.58 -3.45 10.09
CA SER A 212 29.59 -3.15 11.53
C SER A 212 28.46 -2.22 12.00
N SER A 213 28.32 -2.11 13.34
CA SER A 213 27.36 -1.23 13.98
C SER A 213 27.57 0.25 13.69
N SER A 214 28.80 0.66 13.38
CA SER A 214 29.13 2.02 12.96
C SER A 214 28.80 2.30 11.49
N LYS A 215 28.35 1.28 10.76
CA LYS A 215 27.86 1.38 9.37
C LYS A 215 28.90 2.01 8.43
N VAL A 216 30.13 1.51 8.53
CA VAL A 216 31.22 1.92 7.62
C VAL A 216 31.03 1.32 6.22
N GLU A 217 31.47 2.04 5.19
CA GLU A 217 31.22 1.65 3.80
C GLU A 217 32.16 0.54 3.32
N SER A 218 33.39 0.46 3.85
CA SER A 218 34.34 -0.57 3.46
C SER A 218 33.97 -1.93 4.03
N LEU A 219 33.76 -2.91 3.17
CA LEU A 219 33.58 -4.29 3.60
C LEU A 219 34.96 -4.90 3.92
N PRO A 220 35.07 -5.71 4.97
CA PRO A 220 36.29 -6.41 5.29
C PRO A 220 36.64 -7.44 4.21
N GLU A 221 37.92 -7.70 3.97
CA GLU A 221 38.37 -8.74 3.05
C GLU A 221 38.34 -10.13 3.67
N LYS A 222 38.55 -10.20 4.99
CA LYS A 222 38.68 -11.44 5.74
C LYS A 222 37.73 -11.49 6.91
N VAL A 223 37.30 -12.70 7.21
CA VAL A 223 36.51 -13.00 8.42
C VAL A 223 37.38 -12.80 9.66
N VAL A 224 36.89 -12.01 10.60
CA VAL A 224 37.51 -11.79 11.91
C VAL A 224 36.78 -12.55 13.00
N ALA A 225 37.38 -12.63 14.18
CA ALA A 225 36.79 -13.30 15.33
C ALA A 225 35.47 -12.63 15.76
N GLY A 226 34.46 -13.45 16.05
CA GLY A 226 33.18 -12.97 16.56
C GLY A 226 32.20 -12.55 15.45
N ALA A 227 31.21 -11.75 15.85
CA ALA A 227 30.12 -11.31 14.97
C ALA A 227 30.55 -10.20 14.04
N MET A 228 30.27 -10.37 12.76
CA MET A 228 30.47 -9.42 11.69
C MET A 228 29.09 -9.03 11.16
N ASP A 229 28.61 -7.86 11.54
CA ASP A 229 27.27 -7.39 11.21
C ASP A 229 27.29 -6.56 9.90
N TYR A 230 26.35 -6.86 9.03
CA TYR A 230 26.16 -6.20 7.74
C TYR A 230 24.75 -5.62 7.67
N TYR A 231 24.65 -4.43 7.06
CA TYR A 231 23.40 -3.69 6.87
C TYR A 231 23.27 -3.27 5.42
N TYR A 232 22.06 -3.12 4.95
CA TYR A 232 21.80 -2.50 3.67
C TYR A 232 21.15 -1.13 3.88
N ARG A 233 21.80 -0.08 3.39
CA ARG A 233 21.24 1.26 3.31
C ARG A 233 20.67 1.47 1.94
N ALA A 234 19.35 1.60 1.85
CA ALA A 234 18.66 1.96 0.63
C ALA A 234 18.40 3.46 0.62
N ALA A 235 18.96 4.17 -0.33
CA ALA A 235 18.65 5.57 -0.59
C ALA A 235 17.46 5.69 -1.53
N TYR A 236 16.66 6.74 -1.39
CA TYR A 236 15.49 6.97 -2.21
C TYR A 236 15.24 8.47 -2.46
N ALA A 237 14.64 8.77 -3.60
CA ALA A 237 14.22 10.10 -3.97
C ALA A 237 12.99 10.54 -3.20
N GLU A 238 12.64 11.83 -3.29
CA GLU A 238 11.43 12.39 -2.73
C GLU A 238 10.19 11.64 -3.24
N GLY A 239 9.24 11.41 -2.34
CA GLY A 239 7.98 10.76 -2.65
C GLY A 239 6.95 11.69 -3.29
N PRO A 240 5.85 11.15 -3.81
CA PRO A 240 4.78 11.96 -4.37
C PRO A 240 4.01 12.72 -3.27
N GLN A 241 3.35 13.82 -3.68
CA GLN A 241 2.46 14.59 -2.82
C GLN A 241 1.26 13.74 -2.38
N PRO A 242 1.07 13.47 -1.08
CA PRO A 242 -0.13 12.78 -0.59
C PRO A 242 -1.36 13.64 -0.75
N LYS A 243 -2.48 13.03 -1.14
CA LYS A 243 -3.77 13.68 -1.30
C LYS A 243 -4.84 12.96 -0.51
N ASP A 244 -5.82 13.72 -0.03
CA ASP A 244 -7.04 13.18 0.57
C ASP A 244 -8.02 12.65 -0.49
N SER A 245 -9.18 12.14 -0.05
CA SER A 245 -10.20 11.61 -0.96
C SER A 245 -10.85 12.66 -1.87
N LYS A 246 -10.67 13.94 -1.56
CA LYS A 246 -11.16 15.08 -2.36
C LYS A 246 -10.08 15.70 -3.27
N GLY A 247 -8.87 15.11 -3.24
CA GLY A 247 -7.75 15.55 -4.08
C GLY A 247 -6.92 16.69 -3.51
N ASN A 248 -7.20 17.15 -2.27
CA ASN A 248 -6.43 18.19 -1.63
C ASN A 248 -5.11 17.63 -1.07
N ASN A 249 -4.10 18.46 -1.02
CA ASN A 249 -2.82 18.10 -0.40
C ASN A 249 -3.02 17.88 1.11
N TYR A 250 -2.56 16.70 1.60
CA TYR A 250 -2.75 16.31 2.99
C TYR A 250 -1.53 16.61 3.87
N GLN A 251 -0.38 16.13 3.48
CA GLN A 251 0.90 16.35 4.18
C GLN A 251 1.99 16.62 3.16
N THR A 252 3.15 17.10 3.61
CA THR A 252 4.31 17.23 2.74
C THR A 252 4.75 15.86 2.22
N PRO A 253 5.29 15.78 1.02
CA PRO A 253 5.94 14.57 0.52
C PRO A 253 7.00 14.05 1.48
N LEU A 254 7.25 12.75 1.45
CA LEU A 254 8.43 12.21 2.12
C LEU A 254 9.67 12.71 1.37
N VAL A 255 10.49 13.49 2.05
CA VAL A 255 11.74 14.00 1.45
C VAL A 255 12.69 12.87 1.07
N ALA A 256 13.57 13.13 0.11
CA ALA A 256 14.65 12.20 -0.25
C ALA A 256 15.49 11.84 0.99
N GLY A 257 15.89 10.59 1.08
CA GLY A 257 16.58 10.10 2.26
C GLY A 257 17.08 8.67 2.11
N SER A 258 17.32 8.00 3.22
CA SER A 258 17.70 6.60 3.24
C SER A 258 17.06 5.85 4.39
N VAL A 259 16.95 4.52 4.26
CA VAL A 259 16.52 3.60 5.29
C VAL A 259 17.49 2.43 5.37
N ASP A 260 17.84 2.06 6.59
CA ASP A 260 18.72 0.93 6.86
C ASP A 260 17.89 -0.32 7.16
N SER A 261 18.40 -1.46 6.68
CA SER A 261 17.83 -2.77 7.01
C SER A 261 18.15 -3.18 8.45
N GLU A 262 17.46 -4.19 8.94
CA GLU A 262 17.98 -5.02 10.04
C GLU A 262 19.33 -5.63 9.63
N LYS A 263 20.10 -6.05 10.63
CA LYS A 263 21.42 -6.64 10.39
C LYS A 263 21.32 -8.09 9.94
N THR A 264 22.28 -8.51 9.12
CA THR A 264 22.61 -9.92 8.93
C THR A 264 24.04 -10.16 9.43
N THR A 265 24.27 -11.29 10.08
CA THR A 265 25.52 -11.54 10.82
C THR A 265 26.26 -12.75 10.23
N VAL A 266 27.54 -12.57 10.00
CA VAL A 266 28.51 -13.66 9.79
C VAL A 266 29.37 -13.76 11.03
N THR A 267 29.52 -14.98 11.56
CA THR A 267 30.32 -15.19 12.79
C THR A 267 31.60 -15.97 12.47
N GLY A 268 32.72 -15.38 12.83
CA GLY A 268 34.01 -16.02 12.69
C GLY A 268 34.40 -16.85 13.90
N TYR A 269 34.77 -18.10 13.67
CA TYR A 269 35.27 -19.01 14.68
C TYR A 269 36.62 -19.58 14.27
N ARG A 270 37.46 -19.94 15.24
CA ARG A 270 38.57 -20.87 15.03
C ARG A 270 38.01 -22.27 14.80
N ALA A 271 38.62 -23.01 13.88
CA ALA A 271 38.25 -24.39 13.66
C ALA A 271 38.66 -25.28 14.88
N ALA A 272 37.80 -26.19 15.26
CA ALA A 272 38.20 -27.34 16.04
C ALA A 272 38.46 -28.52 15.12
N TYR A 273 39.32 -29.44 15.55
CA TYR A 273 39.67 -30.61 14.71
C TYR A 273 39.42 -31.88 15.52
N SER A 274 38.96 -32.89 14.80
CA SER A 274 38.69 -34.22 15.42
C SER A 274 38.89 -35.35 14.43
N GLY A 275 39.33 -36.46 14.87
CA GLY A 275 39.50 -37.62 13.99
C GLY A 275 40.35 -38.70 14.58
N LEU A 276 40.71 -39.64 13.71
CA LEU A 276 41.56 -40.75 14.01
C LEU A 276 42.97 -40.48 13.49
N VAL A 277 43.93 -40.74 14.31
CA VAL A 277 45.33 -40.53 13.97
C VAL A 277 46.14 -41.79 14.21
N SER A 278 47.12 -42.05 13.34
CA SER A 278 47.98 -43.25 13.42
C SER A 278 49.20 -43.08 14.30
N THR A 279 49.41 -41.85 14.80
CA THR A 279 50.60 -41.53 15.63
C THR A 279 50.16 -40.87 16.95
N ASN A 280 50.96 -41.01 17.96
CA ASN A 280 50.82 -40.28 19.24
C ASN A 280 51.66 -39.01 19.28
N ALA A 281 52.50 -38.79 18.28
CA ALA A 281 53.22 -37.52 18.08
C ALA A 281 52.33 -36.53 17.31
N ILE A 282 51.57 -35.73 18.05
CA ILE A 282 50.61 -34.80 17.41
C ILE A 282 51.32 -33.48 17.06
N THR A 283 51.42 -33.22 15.78
CA THR A 283 51.94 -31.98 15.18
C THR A 283 50.86 -31.15 14.56
N GLU A 284 51.15 -29.91 14.13
CA GLU A 284 50.22 -29.06 13.39
C GLU A 284 49.69 -29.76 12.14
N GLU A 285 50.55 -30.48 11.37
CA GLU A 285 50.16 -31.19 10.19
C GLU A 285 49.15 -32.30 10.46
N VAL A 286 49.39 -33.06 11.54
CA VAL A 286 48.44 -34.10 11.99
C VAL A 286 47.11 -33.48 12.33
N ILE A 287 47.08 -32.37 13.08
CA ILE A 287 45.85 -31.67 13.43
C ILE A 287 45.10 -31.17 12.17
N LYS A 288 45.79 -30.51 11.27
CA LYS A 288 45.18 -30.01 10.01
C LYS A 288 44.71 -31.11 9.07
N GLY A 289 45.25 -32.34 9.22
CA GLY A 289 44.76 -33.53 8.48
C GLY A 289 43.47 -34.15 8.99
N MET A 290 43.04 -33.79 10.20
CA MET A 290 41.78 -34.28 10.77
C MET A 290 40.55 -33.56 10.20
N THR A 291 39.36 -34.06 10.57
CA THR A 291 38.08 -33.39 10.20
C THR A 291 37.99 -32.05 10.93
N LYS A 292 37.81 -31.01 10.12
CA LYS A 292 37.67 -29.64 10.58
C LYS A 292 36.20 -29.30 10.88
N THR A 293 35.94 -28.71 12.02
CA THR A 293 34.65 -28.21 12.43
C THR A 293 34.75 -26.72 12.75
N VAL A 294 34.01 -25.90 12.01
CA VAL A 294 33.91 -24.45 12.26
C VAL A 294 32.51 -24.15 12.79
N SER A 295 32.40 -23.86 14.06
CA SER A 295 31.11 -23.56 14.69
C SER A 295 31.31 -22.88 16.03
N ALA A 296 30.20 -22.44 16.65
CA ALA A 296 30.19 -22.22 18.10
C ALA A 296 30.57 -23.53 18.82
N LYS A 297 30.97 -23.37 20.06
CA LYS A 297 31.25 -24.53 20.95
C LYS A 297 30.08 -25.50 20.92
N LYS A 298 30.35 -26.77 20.66
CA LYS A 298 29.32 -27.82 20.59
C LYS A 298 29.93 -29.19 20.81
N THR A 299 29.09 -30.18 20.95
CA THR A 299 29.51 -31.59 20.93
C THR A 299 30.04 -31.96 19.55
N ILE A 300 31.19 -32.61 19.52
CA ILE A 300 31.79 -33.18 18.31
C ILE A 300 31.87 -34.70 18.50
N GLU A 301 31.37 -35.43 17.49
CA GLU A 301 31.45 -36.90 17.43
C GLU A 301 32.66 -37.31 16.65
N VAL A 302 33.36 -38.35 17.14
CA VAL A 302 34.33 -39.10 16.38
C VAL A 302 34.02 -40.59 16.51
N SER A 303 33.73 -41.19 15.36
CA SER A 303 33.49 -42.63 15.28
C SER A 303 34.71 -43.32 14.68
N GLY A 304 35.05 -44.46 15.28
CA GLY A 304 36.20 -45.22 14.83
C GLY A 304 35.91 -46.68 14.61
N PRO A 305 36.32 -47.25 13.49
CA PRO A 305 36.29 -48.69 13.24
C PRO A 305 37.56 -49.39 13.68
N ILE A 306 38.37 -49.07 14.68
CA ILE A 306 39.71 -48.99 14.20
C ILE A 306 40.64 -49.80 15.02
N SER A 307 41.50 -50.50 14.37
CA SER A 307 42.63 -51.20 14.90
C SER A 307 43.88 -50.31 14.83
N GLU A 308 44.56 -50.15 15.95
CA GLU A 308 45.88 -49.53 16.01
C GLU A 308 45.90 -47.98 15.77
N GLN A 309 44.80 -47.25 16.02
CA GLN A 309 44.74 -45.78 15.91
C GLN A 309 44.37 -45.11 17.22
N TYR A 310 44.58 -43.81 17.30
CA TYR A 310 44.20 -42.95 18.41
C TYR A 310 43.05 -42.07 18.02
N ILE A 311 42.17 -41.77 18.95
CA ILE A 311 41.16 -40.72 18.81
C ILE A 311 41.77 -39.41 19.29
N CYS A 312 41.71 -38.39 18.46
CA CYS A 312 42.28 -37.08 18.73
C CYS A 312 41.24 -36.01 18.58
N PHE A 313 41.17 -35.11 19.56
CA PHE A 313 40.44 -33.84 19.50
C PHE A 313 41.42 -32.72 19.71
N ALA A 314 41.35 -31.67 18.91
CA ALA A 314 42.15 -30.48 19.06
C ALA A 314 41.24 -29.24 19.09
N ALA A 315 41.21 -28.58 20.20
CA ALA A 315 40.36 -27.42 20.49
C ALA A 315 41.19 -26.13 20.54
N PRO A 316 40.75 -25.07 19.86
CA PRO A 316 41.46 -23.80 19.89
C PRO A 316 41.41 -23.15 21.28
N ALA A 317 42.33 -22.23 21.56
CA ALA A 317 42.32 -21.44 22.77
C ALA A 317 40.94 -20.83 23.08
N GLY A 318 40.52 -20.90 24.32
CA GLY A 318 39.20 -20.46 24.77
C GLY A 318 38.07 -21.50 24.68
N TRP A 319 38.34 -22.69 24.12
CA TRP A 319 37.45 -23.82 24.24
C TRP A 319 37.94 -24.72 25.37
N THR A 320 37.03 -25.14 26.22
CA THR A 320 37.35 -26.09 27.29
C THR A 320 36.48 -27.33 27.13
N VAL A 321 37.11 -28.50 27.23
CA VAL A 321 36.38 -29.76 27.24
C VAL A 321 35.68 -29.93 28.59
N SER A 322 34.36 -30.03 28.58
CA SER A 322 33.60 -30.35 29.78
C SER A 322 33.63 -31.82 30.11
N ASN A 323 33.52 -32.67 29.14
CA ASN A 323 33.72 -34.12 29.20
C ASN A 323 33.91 -34.74 27.81
N ILE A 324 34.50 -35.92 27.80
CA ILE A 324 34.55 -36.83 26.68
C ILE A 324 33.77 -38.10 27.08
N LYS A 325 32.76 -38.43 26.30
CA LYS A 325 31.91 -39.59 26.58
C LYS A 325 32.08 -40.67 25.53
N ASP A 326 32.02 -41.92 25.98
CA ASP A 326 31.95 -43.06 25.05
C ASP A 326 30.53 -43.30 24.52
N SER A 327 30.39 -44.37 23.70
CA SER A 327 29.09 -44.76 23.10
C SER A 327 28.04 -45.17 24.15
N ASN A 328 28.45 -45.48 25.38
CA ASN A 328 27.58 -45.84 26.48
C ASN A 328 27.29 -44.68 27.39
N ASN A 329 27.71 -43.47 26.99
CA ASN A 329 27.53 -42.21 27.71
C ASN A 329 28.35 -42.10 29.03
N PHE A 330 29.37 -42.95 29.22
CA PHE A 330 30.30 -42.85 30.32
C PHE A 330 31.35 -41.74 30.10
N ASP A 331 31.66 -40.99 31.12
CA ASP A 331 32.73 -39.99 31.07
C ASP A 331 34.09 -40.68 31.10
N VAL A 332 34.84 -40.56 30.04
CA VAL A 332 36.18 -41.13 29.86
C VAL A 332 37.25 -40.03 29.68
N THR A 333 36.96 -38.81 30.06
CA THR A 333 37.88 -37.67 29.91
C THR A 333 39.26 -37.94 30.49
N SER A 334 39.33 -38.61 31.66
CA SER A 334 40.60 -38.94 32.33
C SER A 334 41.48 -39.92 31.57
N SER A 335 40.93 -40.63 30.58
CA SER A 335 41.66 -41.56 29.73
C SER A 335 42.38 -40.91 28.56
N TYR A 336 42.21 -39.57 28.41
CA TYR A 336 42.84 -38.80 27.35
C TYR A 336 44.07 -38.06 27.90
N ALA A 337 45.21 -38.21 27.26
CA ALA A 337 46.36 -37.37 27.49
C ALA A 337 46.13 -36.00 26.87
N THR A 338 46.57 -34.96 27.57
CA THR A 338 46.47 -33.58 27.10
C THR A 338 47.85 -33.02 26.74
N SER A 339 47.91 -32.27 25.67
CA SER A 339 49.11 -31.52 25.24
C SER A 339 48.71 -30.23 24.56
N THR A 340 49.64 -29.34 24.31
CA THR A 340 49.44 -28.10 23.57
C THR A 340 50.22 -28.14 22.27
N VAL A 341 49.59 -27.79 21.18
CA VAL A 341 50.21 -27.70 19.87
C VAL A 341 49.80 -26.36 19.24
N SER A 342 50.80 -25.60 18.77
CA SER A 342 50.52 -24.34 18.05
C SER A 342 50.10 -24.65 16.60
N VAL A 343 48.95 -24.12 16.17
CA VAL A 343 48.37 -24.31 14.83
C VAL A 343 48.17 -22.96 14.17
N THR A 344 48.71 -22.80 12.99
CA THR A 344 48.56 -21.58 12.18
C THR A 344 47.19 -21.58 11.49
N GLY A 345 46.33 -20.59 11.80
CA GLY A 345 45.00 -20.42 11.16
C GLY A 345 45.06 -19.86 9.72
N LEU A 346 43.92 -19.76 9.09
CA LEU A 346 43.80 -19.14 7.76
C LEU A 346 44.17 -17.65 7.74
N ASP A 347 44.13 -16.99 8.90
CA ASP A 347 44.59 -15.59 9.06
C ASP A 347 46.10 -15.46 9.21
N GLY A 348 46.83 -16.59 9.15
CA GLY A 348 48.28 -16.64 9.35
C GLY A 348 48.74 -16.50 10.80
N GLN A 349 47.79 -16.46 11.75
CA GLN A 349 48.12 -16.36 13.16
C GLN A 349 48.28 -17.74 13.79
N ALA A 350 49.36 -17.95 14.51
CA ALA A 350 49.56 -19.16 15.28
C ALA A 350 48.73 -19.08 16.59
N VAL A 351 47.99 -20.10 16.87
CA VAL A 351 47.12 -20.24 18.03
C VAL A 351 47.36 -21.57 18.72
N ASP A 352 47.45 -21.54 20.03
CA ASP A 352 47.63 -22.75 20.81
C ASP A 352 46.31 -23.55 20.86
N TYR A 353 46.43 -24.83 20.54
CA TYR A 353 45.36 -25.80 20.60
C TYR A 353 45.59 -26.77 21.74
N THR A 354 44.60 -26.97 22.59
CA THR A 354 44.62 -28.07 23.53
C THR A 354 44.22 -29.36 22.83
N VAL A 355 45.11 -30.30 22.80
CA VAL A 355 44.93 -31.63 22.20
C VAL A 355 44.56 -32.64 23.27
N TYR A 356 43.52 -33.41 22.98
CA TYR A 356 43.10 -34.55 23.80
C TYR A 356 43.33 -35.82 22.98
N LEU A 357 44.20 -36.70 23.42
CA LEU A 357 44.58 -37.90 22.70
C LEU A 357 44.26 -39.16 23.54
N SER A 358 43.50 -40.08 22.98
CA SER A 358 43.20 -41.34 23.63
C SER A 358 44.43 -42.26 23.71
N GLY A 359 44.34 -43.33 24.47
CA GLY A 359 45.19 -44.49 24.26
C GLY A 359 45.00 -45.09 22.88
N LYS A 360 45.94 -46.01 22.50
CA LYS A 360 45.82 -46.74 21.23
C LYS A 360 44.59 -47.61 21.25
N MET A 361 43.72 -47.44 20.24
CA MET A 361 42.43 -48.11 20.16
C MET A 361 42.59 -49.39 19.37
N THR A 362 42.03 -50.49 19.87
CA THR A 362 42.06 -51.79 19.26
C THR A 362 40.68 -52.30 18.86
N GLN A 363 39.63 -51.57 19.21
CA GLN A 363 38.22 -51.91 18.95
C GLN A 363 37.49 -50.66 18.36
N PRO A 364 36.53 -50.90 17.47
CA PRO A 364 35.66 -49.80 17.01
C PRO A 364 34.91 -49.15 18.17
N SER A 365 34.88 -47.84 18.18
CA SER A 365 34.15 -47.10 19.21
C SER A 365 33.75 -45.70 18.70
N THR A 366 32.71 -45.12 19.31
CA THR A 366 32.28 -43.74 19.07
C THR A 366 32.47 -42.92 20.32
N TYR A 367 33.02 -41.74 20.18
CA TYR A 367 33.27 -40.83 21.27
C TYR A 367 32.68 -39.45 20.94
N TYR A 368 32.20 -38.80 21.98
CA TYR A 368 31.62 -37.45 21.93
C TYR A 368 32.41 -36.52 22.83
N VAL A 369 32.99 -35.48 22.27
CA VAL A 369 33.58 -34.42 23.06
C VAL A 369 32.62 -33.27 23.21
N ASN A 370 32.34 -32.86 24.42
CA ASN A 370 31.49 -31.72 24.76
C ASN A 370 32.37 -30.55 25.16
N PHE A 371 32.19 -29.41 24.46
CA PHE A 371 32.93 -28.19 24.73
C PHE A 371 32.02 -27.15 25.41
N ASN A 372 32.63 -26.38 26.34
CA ASN A 372 32.05 -25.23 27.04
C ASN A 372 32.61 -23.91 26.49
#